data_9bad645040734a9ef1d0827edd38cf8a
#
_entry.id   9bad645040734a9ef1d0827edd38cf8a
#
_cell.length_a   1.000
_cell.length_b   1.000
_cell.length_c   1.000
_cell.angle_alpha   90.00
_cell.angle_beta   90.00
_cell.angle_gamma   90.00
#
_symmetry.space_group_name_H-M   'P 1'
#
loop_
_entity.id
_entity.type
_entity.pdbx_description
1 polymer ?
#
loop_
_entity_poly.entity_id
_entity_poly.type
_entity_poly.pdbx_seq_one_letter_code
_entity_poly.pdbx_strand_id
1 'polypeptide(L)'
;KFHTLSSHEPSFESGGADNGSMPEPLLPLFPLSVVLLPSTPLPLHIFEERYKEMMEMLIPAQTEFGVVLARDGGVVNIGCTATIERVVQRYPDGKLDLLTRGRRRFRIISLDDEKDYLRAVVEYFNDDEAGDVPPVLRQRAIDAYRALRAIEPGGVTFEPRLEDPQVSFQLAQFIDDVHKRQTLLAIRSEVERLERLVEF
;
A
#
# COMPACT_ATOMS: atom_id res chain seq x y z
N LYS A 1 -58.32 -38.37 43.18
CA LYS A 1 -58.13 -36.92 42.90
C LYS A 1 -56.70 -36.75 42.47
N PHE A 2 -56.49 -36.51 41.19
CA PHE A 2 -55.20 -36.41 40.60
C PHE A 2 -54.77 -34.92 40.58
N HIS A 3 -53.59 -34.61 41.11
CA HIS A 3 -52.94 -33.32 40.96
C HIS A 3 -51.89 -33.43 39.86
N THR A 4 -52.09 -32.66 38.83
CA THR A 4 -51.17 -32.48 37.71
C THR A 4 -49.98 -31.62 38.14
N LEU A 5 -48.77 -32.17 38.01
CA LEU A 5 -47.54 -31.42 38.17
C LEU A 5 -47.15 -30.78 36.85
N SER A 6 -47.10 -29.48 36.85
CA SER A 6 -46.63 -28.67 35.71
C SER A 6 -45.09 -28.73 35.66
N SER A 7 -44.57 -29.22 34.55
CA SER A 7 -43.14 -29.26 34.24
C SER A 7 -42.70 -27.87 33.78
N HIS A 8 -41.87 -27.24 34.56
CA HIS A 8 -41.18 -25.99 34.16
C HIS A 8 -39.88 -26.40 33.51
N GLU A 9 -39.76 -26.23 32.20
CA GLU A 9 -38.50 -26.36 31.48
C GLU A 9 -37.67 -25.08 31.68
N PRO A 10 -36.36 -25.16 32.00
CA PRO A 10 -35.51 -24.00 31.99
C PRO A 10 -35.13 -23.65 30.54
N SER A 11 -35.43 -22.44 30.14
CA SER A 11 -34.97 -21.84 28.91
C SER A 11 -33.44 -21.74 28.94
N PHE A 12 -32.81 -22.47 28.03
CA PHE A 12 -31.39 -22.35 27.76
C PHE A 12 -31.17 -21.06 26.98
N GLU A 13 -30.76 -19.98 27.62
CA GLU A 13 -30.20 -18.81 26.96
C GLU A 13 -28.92 -19.24 26.24
N SER A 14 -28.96 -19.28 24.92
CA SER A 14 -27.77 -19.41 24.10
C SER A 14 -26.92 -18.14 24.29
N GLY A 15 -25.93 -18.25 25.17
CA GLY A 15 -24.87 -17.27 25.25
C GLY A 15 -24.22 -17.13 23.87
N GLY A 16 -24.37 -15.95 23.29
CA GLY A 16 -23.66 -15.59 22.07
C GLY A 16 -22.17 -15.79 22.32
N ALA A 17 -21.57 -16.71 21.60
CA ALA A 17 -20.14 -16.82 21.51
C ALA A 17 -19.66 -15.49 20.89
N ASP A 18 -19.13 -14.63 21.75
CA ASP A 18 -18.26 -13.54 21.33
C ASP A 18 -17.09 -14.21 20.61
N ASN A 19 -17.15 -14.24 19.28
CA ASN A 19 -16.03 -14.58 18.44
C ASN A 19 -15.00 -13.51 18.68
N GLY A 20 -14.12 -13.72 19.66
CA GLY A 20 -12.93 -12.92 19.90
C GLY A 20 -12.08 -12.92 18.63
N SER A 21 -12.46 -12.07 17.70
CA SER A 21 -11.66 -11.70 16.54
C SER A 21 -10.34 -11.22 17.11
N MET A 22 -9.26 -11.99 16.89
CA MET A 22 -7.92 -11.53 17.18
C MET A 22 -7.78 -10.14 16.51
N PRO A 23 -7.34 -9.12 17.24
CA PRO A 23 -7.17 -7.80 16.64
C PRO A 23 -6.28 -7.94 15.43
N GLU A 24 -6.76 -7.47 14.27
CA GLU A 24 -5.97 -7.49 13.06
C GLU A 24 -4.63 -6.80 13.32
N PRO A 25 -3.52 -7.39 12.86
CA PRO A 25 -2.21 -6.80 13.14
C PRO A 25 -2.14 -5.40 12.53
N LEU A 26 -1.83 -4.41 13.38
CA LEU A 26 -1.67 -3.03 12.96
C LEU A 26 -0.53 -2.92 11.94
N LEU A 27 -0.79 -2.37 10.78
CA LEU A 27 0.21 -2.09 9.76
C LEU A 27 1.07 -0.89 10.20
N PRO A 28 2.40 -1.04 10.40
CA PRO A 28 3.28 0.10 10.60
C PRO A 28 3.25 1.03 9.39
N LEU A 29 3.16 2.35 9.61
CA LEU A 29 3.09 3.34 8.55
C LEU A 29 4.37 4.18 8.48
N PHE A 30 4.77 4.47 7.26
CA PHE A 30 5.88 5.36 6.93
C PHE A 30 5.35 6.52 6.08
N PRO A 31 5.01 7.67 6.70
CA PRO A 31 4.60 8.87 6.00
C PRO A 31 5.76 9.49 5.23
N LEU A 32 5.56 9.75 3.94
CA LEU A 32 6.55 10.34 3.05
C LEU A 32 5.92 11.44 2.19
N SER A 33 6.74 12.30 1.61
CA SER A 33 6.31 13.29 0.61
C SER A 33 6.18 12.71 -0.81
N VAL A 34 6.28 11.40 -0.95
CA VAL A 34 6.19 10.67 -2.22
C VAL A 34 5.08 9.62 -2.16
N VAL A 35 4.56 9.23 -3.32
CA VAL A 35 3.59 8.16 -3.47
C VAL A 35 4.29 6.91 -3.98
N LEU A 36 4.20 5.83 -3.21
CA LEU A 36 4.63 4.50 -3.66
C LEU A 36 3.52 3.84 -4.46
N LEU A 37 3.87 3.29 -5.60
CA LEU A 37 2.96 2.56 -6.48
C LEU A 37 3.27 1.05 -6.46
N PRO A 38 2.28 0.16 -6.67
CA PRO A 38 2.52 -1.27 -6.80
C PRO A 38 3.61 -1.61 -7.83
N SER A 39 4.43 -2.60 -7.53
CA SER A 39 5.53 -3.11 -8.37
C SER A 39 6.67 -2.13 -8.64
N THR A 40 6.64 -0.91 -8.06
CA THR A 40 7.69 0.09 -8.26
C THR A 40 8.72 0.08 -7.12
N PRO A 41 10.00 0.33 -7.40
CA PRO A 41 11.03 0.43 -6.37
C PRO A 41 10.94 1.75 -5.62
N LEU A 42 11.31 1.72 -4.33
CA LEU A 42 11.48 2.90 -3.51
C LEU A 42 12.76 2.74 -2.67
N PRO A 43 13.86 3.44 -3.00
CA PRO A 43 15.01 3.52 -2.12
C PRO A 43 14.68 4.41 -0.91
N LEU A 44 15.08 3.98 0.28
CA LEU A 44 14.84 4.69 1.53
C LEU A 44 16.14 4.87 2.30
N HIS A 45 16.36 6.07 2.84
CA HIS A 45 17.38 6.34 3.84
C HIS A 45 16.73 6.53 5.21
N ILE A 46 16.96 5.58 6.12
CA ILE A 46 16.35 5.56 7.45
C ILE A 46 17.33 6.19 8.43
N PHE A 47 16.96 7.34 9.01
CA PHE A 47 17.81 8.08 9.94
C PHE A 47 17.11 8.52 11.24
N GLU A 48 15.77 8.60 11.25
CA GLU A 48 15.00 8.93 12.45
C GLU A 48 14.89 7.71 13.38
N GLU A 49 15.06 7.92 14.69
CA GLU A 49 15.06 6.83 15.69
C GLU A 49 13.78 5.98 15.63
N ARG A 50 12.61 6.62 15.54
CA ARG A 50 11.32 5.92 15.44
C ARG A 50 11.25 4.96 14.25
N TYR A 51 11.86 5.31 13.13
CA TYR A 51 11.88 4.43 11.95
C TYR A 51 13.00 3.41 11.97
N LYS A 52 14.10 3.67 12.69
CA LYS A 52 15.11 2.64 12.99
C LYS A 52 14.47 1.53 13.84
N GLU A 53 13.74 1.89 14.93
CA GLU A 53 12.98 0.94 15.76
C GLU A 53 12.00 0.12 14.89
N MET A 54 11.24 0.78 14.02
CA MET A 54 10.31 0.10 13.12
C MET A 54 11.04 -0.91 12.22
N MET A 55 12.17 -0.54 11.61
CA MET A 55 12.93 -1.42 10.71
C MET A 55 13.61 -2.58 11.44
N GLU A 56 14.03 -2.40 12.71
CA GLU A 56 14.55 -3.48 13.55
C GLU A 56 13.55 -4.62 13.76
N MET A 57 12.26 -4.32 13.76
CA MET A 57 11.20 -5.33 13.82
C MET A 57 10.87 -5.91 12.45
N LEU A 58 10.77 -5.07 11.43
CA LEU A 58 10.29 -5.48 10.11
C LEU A 58 11.32 -6.32 9.32
N ILE A 59 12.62 -5.99 9.42
CA ILE A 59 13.66 -6.68 8.65
C ILE A 59 13.75 -8.16 9.02
N PRO A 60 13.89 -8.56 10.30
CA PRO A 60 13.97 -9.98 10.65
C PRO A 60 12.64 -10.73 10.44
N ALA A 61 11.51 -10.04 10.63
CA ALA A 61 10.18 -10.62 10.44
C ALA A 61 9.79 -10.74 8.96
N GLN A 62 10.48 -10.06 8.06
CA GLN A 62 10.18 -9.98 6.62
C GLN A 62 8.72 -9.55 6.36
N THR A 63 8.19 -8.64 7.17
CA THR A 63 6.83 -8.15 7.07
C THR A 63 6.76 -6.84 6.29
N GLU A 64 5.57 -6.55 5.75
CA GLU A 64 5.30 -5.31 5.01
C GLU A 64 5.06 -4.14 5.97
N PHE A 65 5.30 -2.94 5.48
CA PHE A 65 4.86 -1.68 6.10
C PHE A 65 4.15 -0.82 5.06
N GLY A 66 3.31 0.10 5.50
CA GLY A 66 2.55 0.98 4.62
C GLY A 66 3.30 2.29 4.36
N VAL A 67 3.45 2.65 3.08
CA VAL A 67 3.87 3.98 2.67
C VAL A 67 2.63 4.80 2.36
N VAL A 68 2.53 5.98 2.98
CA VAL A 68 1.41 6.91 2.84
C VAL A 68 1.91 8.32 2.55
N LEU A 69 1.17 9.07 1.74
CA LEU A 69 1.51 10.46 1.46
C LEU A 69 1.24 11.32 2.70
N ALA A 70 2.28 11.96 3.21
CA ALA A 70 2.17 12.97 4.27
C ALA A 70 1.56 14.25 3.71
N ARG A 71 0.61 14.85 4.43
CA ARG A 71 -0.07 16.07 4.01
C ARG A 71 -0.57 16.86 5.23
N ASP A 72 -0.24 18.14 5.30
CA ASP A 72 -0.82 19.13 6.24
C ASP A 72 -0.94 18.64 7.69
N GLY A 73 0.11 17.98 8.22
CA GLY A 73 0.12 17.46 9.59
C GLY A 73 -0.61 16.11 9.78
N GLY A 74 -1.03 15.47 8.68
CA GLY A 74 -1.64 14.15 8.67
C GLY A 74 -1.13 13.28 7.53
N VAL A 75 -1.94 12.30 7.16
CA VAL A 75 -1.65 11.38 6.04
C VAL A 75 -2.88 11.21 5.16
N VAL A 76 -2.64 10.94 3.88
CA VAL A 76 -3.71 10.55 2.95
C VAL A 76 -4.13 9.11 3.26
N ASN A 77 -5.43 8.84 3.22
CA ASN A 77 -6.01 7.56 3.67
C ASN A 77 -5.77 6.36 2.73
N ILE A 78 -5.22 6.58 1.54
CA ILE A 78 -4.86 5.51 0.61
C ILE A 78 -3.34 5.47 0.47
N GLY A 79 -2.78 4.27 0.67
CA GLY A 79 -1.36 4.00 0.57
C GLY A 79 -1.05 2.71 -0.18
N CYS A 80 0.24 2.41 -0.25
CA CYS A 80 0.77 1.18 -0.80
C CYS A 80 1.72 0.53 0.20
N THR A 81 1.58 -0.78 0.44
CA THR A 81 2.55 -1.49 1.26
C THR A 81 3.88 -1.64 0.53
N ALA A 82 4.95 -1.69 1.30
CA ALA A 82 6.30 -1.95 0.82
C ALA A 82 6.87 -3.21 1.46
N THR A 83 7.58 -4.01 0.67
CA THR A 83 8.50 -5.05 1.15
C THR A 83 9.92 -4.56 1.08
N ILE A 84 10.75 -4.94 2.05
CA ILE A 84 12.20 -4.68 2.02
C ILE A 84 12.83 -5.75 1.14
N GLU A 85 13.30 -5.36 -0.06
CA GLU A 85 13.99 -6.29 -0.96
C GLU A 85 15.42 -6.53 -0.52
N ARG A 86 16.08 -5.47 -0.04
CA ARG A 86 17.49 -5.52 0.36
C ARG A 86 17.87 -4.40 1.30
N VAL A 87 18.66 -4.72 2.32
CA VAL A 87 19.44 -3.74 3.09
C VAL A 87 20.69 -3.45 2.27
N VAL A 88 20.77 -2.25 1.71
CA VAL A 88 21.88 -1.82 0.85
C VAL A 88 23.09 -1.48 1.70
N GLN A 89 22.88 -0.72 2.79
CA GLN A 89 23.93 -0.27 3.70
C GLN A 89 23.41 -0.20 5.14
N ARG A 90 24.27 -0.60 6.09
CA ARG A 90 24.10 -0.35 7.52
C ARG A 90 25.22 0.56 7.99
N TYR A 91 24.86 1.63 8.68
CA TYR A 91 25.82 2.60 9.21
C TYR A 91 26.09 2.35 10.71
N PRO A 92 27.28 2.72 11.22
CA PRO A 92 27.61 2.52 12.64
C PRO A 92 26.67 3.28 13.61
N ASP A 93 26.05 4.35 13.17
CA ASP A 93 25.08 5.15 13.92
C ASP A 93 23.63 4.60 13.84
N GLY A 94 23.46 3.41 13.28
CA GLY A 94 22.17 2.73 13.15
C GLY A 94 21.34 3.16 11.94
N LYS A 95 21.82 4.12 11.13
CA LYS A 95 21.13 4.46 9.87
C LYS A 95 21.17 3.30 8.88
N LEU A 96 20.18 3.26 7.99
CA LEU A 96 20.02 2.20 7.00
C LEU A 96 19.71 2.79 5.63
N ASP A 97 20.33 2.24 4.59
CA ASP A 97 19.86 2.38 3.22
C ASP A 97 19.15 1.10 2.80
N LEU A 98 17.93 1.24 2.38
CA LEU A 98 17.05 0.13 1.99
C LEU A 98 16.62 0.28 0.54
N LEU A 99 16.51 -0.84 -0.16
CA LEU A 99 15.74 -0.94 -1.39
C LEU A 99 14.42 -1.64 -1.05
N THR A 100 13.32 -0.96 -1.30
CA THR A 100 11.97 -1.49 -1.07
C THR A 100 11.18 -1.54 -2.37
N ARG A 101 10.09 -2.30 -2.37
CA ARG A 101 9.17 -2.41 -3.51
C ARG A 101 7.73 -2.34 -3.07
N GLY A 102 6.93 -1.55 -3.80
CA GLY A 102 5.49 -1.47 -3.61
C GLY A 102 4.78 -2.79 -3.89
N ARG A 103 3.78 -3.10 -3.06
CA ARG A 103 3.05 -4.37 -3.12
C ARG A 103 1.55 -4.14 -3.24
N ARG A 104 0.85 -4.01 -2.12
CA ARG A 104 -0.61 -3.99 -2.04
C ARG A 104 -1.12 -2.60 -1.75
N ARG A 105 -2.19 -2.21 -2.39
CA ARG A 105 -2.91 -0.98 -2.05
C ARG A 105 -3.78 -1.20 -0.82
N PHE A 106 -3.89 -0.18 0.00
CA PHE A 106 -4.74 -0.22 1.18
C PHE A 106 -5.41 1.13 1.44
N ARG A 107 -6.51 1.07 2.19
CA ARG A 107 -7.18 2.22 2.78
C ARG A 107 -7.02 2.15 4.30
N ILE A 108 -6.70 3.27 4.92
CA ILE A 108 -6.67 3.42 6.37
C ILE A 108 -8.11 3.44 6.88
N ILE A 109 -8.41 2.57 7.84
CA ILE A 109 -9.68 2.52 8.57
C ILE A 109 -9.57 3.29 9.86
N SER A 110 -8.51 3.07 10.62
CA SER A 110 -8.21 3.82 11.84
C SER A 110 -6.70 3.93 12.04
N LEU A 111 -6.28 5.04 12.65
CA LEU A 111 -4.88 5.27 13.03
C LEU A 111 -4.67 4.91 14.49
N ASP A 112 -3.48 4.46 14.78
CA ASP A 112 -2.96 4.17 16.10
C ASP A 112 -1.61 4.89 16.26
N ASP A 113 -1.47 5.66 17.34
CA ASP A 113 -0.32 6.52 17.66
C ASP A 113 0.32 6.17 19.02
N GLU A 114 0.08 4.96 19.54
CA GLU A 114 0.71 4.50 20.79
C GLU A 114 2.23 4.34 20.69
N LYS A 115 2.74 4.15 19.48
CA LYS A 115 4.17 4.10 19.17
C LYS A 115 4.68 5.46 18.70
N ASP A 116 5.98 5.67 18.72
CA ASP A 116 6.62 6.87 18.14
C ASP A 116 6.46 6.96 16.62
N TYR A 117 6.03 5.89 15.97
CA TYR A 117 5.61 5.85 14.57
C TYR A 117 4.14 5.43 14.44
N LEU A 118 3.48 5.92 13.41
CA LEU A 118 2.08 5.59 13.15
C LEU A 118 1.89 4.12 12.79
N ARG A 119 0.76 3.56 13.25
CA ARG A 119 0.25 2.26 12.83
C ARG A 119 -1.21 2.43 12.39
N ALA A 120 -1.75 1.48 11.66
CA ALA A 120 -3.14 1.55 11.23
C ALA A 120 -3.80 0.18 11.12
N VAL A 121 -5.10 0.14 11.38
CA VAL A 121 -5.99 -0.87 10.81
C VAL A 121 -6.27 -0.47 9.37
N VAL A 122 -6.11 -1.39 8.44
CA VAL A 122 -6.23 -1.11 7.00
C VAL A 122 -7.12 -2.12 6.30
N GLU A 123 -7.77 -1.67 5.25
CA GLU A 123 -8.49 -2.51 4.29
C GLU A 123 -7.67 -2.58 2.99
N TYR A 124 -7.30 -3.79 2.58
CA TYR A 124 -6.64 -4.00 1.30
C TYR A 124 -7.66 -4.02 0.17
N PHE A 125 -7.29 -3.46 -0.98
CA PHE A 125 -8.14 -3.47 -2.15
C PHE A 125 -7.34 -3.69 -3.44
N ASN A 126 -8.01 -4.28 -4.43
CA ASN A 126 -7.52 -4.48 -5.79
C ASN A 126 -8.37 -3.69 -6.79
N ASP A 127 -8.11 -3.88 -8.06
CA ASP A 127 -9.01 -3.41 -9.11
C ASP A 127 -10.35 -4.16 -9.02
N ASP A 128 -11.45 -3.46 -9.34
CA ASP A 128 -12.80 -4.02 -9.21
C ASP A 128 -13.05 -5.14 -10.22
N GLU A 129 -12.51 -4.98 -11.42
CA GLU A 129 -12.59 -5.99 -12.48
C GLU A 129 -11.27 -6.06 -13.25
N ALA A 130 -10.88 -7.27 -13.61
CA ALA A 130 -9.83 -7.49 -14.60
C ALA A 130 -10.44 -7.35 -16.00
N GLY A 131 -10.80 -6.12 -16.37
CA GLY A 131 -11.25 -5.82 -17.73
C GLY A 131 -10.09 -5.97 -18.72
N ASP A 132 -10.37 -6.50 -19.91
CA ASP A 132 -9.38 -6.54 -20.97
C ASP A 132 -9.02 -5.11 -21.37
N VAL A 133 -7.76 -4.74 -21.15
CA VAL A 133 -7.24 -3.45 -21.59
C VAL A 133 -7.19 -3.43 -23.12
N PRO A 134 -7.84 -2.46 -23.80
CA PRO A 134 -7.75 -2.34 -25.24
C PRO A 134 -6.28 -2.22 -25.67
N PRO A 135 -5.80 -3.06 -26.60
CA PRO A 135 -4.39 -3.04 -27.03
C PRO A 135 -3.92 -1.66 -27.52
N VAL A 136 -4.81 -0.91 -28.18
CA VAL A 136 -4.53 0.45 -28.66
C VAL A 136 -4.28 1.41 -27.51
N LEU A 137 -5.07 1.34 -26.44
CA LEU A 137 -4.89 2.18 -25.25
C LEU A 137 -3.57 1.87 -24.55
N ARG A 138 -3.29 0.58 -24.33
CA ARG A 138 -1.99 0.14 -23.77
C ARG A 138 -0.82 0.66 -24.59
N GLN A 139 -0.88 0.53 -25.92
CA GLN A 139 0.18 0.98 -26.80
C GLN A 139 0.37 2.50 -26.71
N ARG A 140 -0.72 3.29 -26.69
CA ARG A 140 -0.66 4.75 -26.54
C ARG A 140 0.02 5.17 -25.22
N ALA A 141 -0.30 4.51 -24.11
CA ALA A 141 0.32 4.81 -22.83
C ALA A 141 1.83 4.48 -22.83
N ILE A 142 2.21 3.36 -23.44
CA ILE A 142 3.62 2.98 -23.62
C ILE A 142 4.36 3.98 -24.50
N ASP A 143 3.76 4.45 -25.59
CA ASP A 143 4.38 5.42 -26.48
C ASP A 143 4.53 6.79 -25.82
N ALA A 144 3.54 7.23 -25.01
CA ALA A 144 3.66 8.44 -24.18
C ALA A 144 4.83 8.33 -23.19
N TYR A 145 4.94 7.19 -22.49
CA TYR A 145 6.07 6.90 -21.61
C TYR A 145 7.42 6.98 -22.35
N ARG A 146 7.52 6.33 -23.52
CA ARG A 146 8.75 6.36 -24.33
C ARG A 146 9.12 7.76 -24.77
N ALA A 147 8.13 8.57 -25.17
CA ALA A 147 8.34 9.96 -25.55
C ALA A 147 8.88 10.79 -24.38
N LEU A 148 8.31 10.62 -23.18
CA LEU A 148 8.78 11.29 -21.97
C LEU A 148 10.23 10.90 -21.63
N ARG A 149 10.57 9.62 -21.70
CA ARG A 149 11.94 9.11 -21.47
C ARG A 149 12.96 9.61 -22.48
N ALA A 150 12.55 9.89 -23.70
CA ALA A 150 13.44 10.45 -24.71
C ALA A 150 13.84 11.91 -24.43
N ILE A 151 12.99 12.65 -23.71
CA ILE A 151 13.26 14.05 -23.31
C ILE A 151 14.17 14.10 -22.08
N GLU A 152 14.02 13.16 -21.15
CA GLU A 152 14.79 13.07 -19.90
C GLU A 152 15.62 11.78 -19.82
N PRO A 153 16.72 11.66 -20.55
CA PRO A 153 17.48 10.40 -20.61
C PRO A 153 18.27 10.06 -19.32
N GLY A 154 18.30 10.93 -18.34
CA GLY A 154 19.23 10.87 -17.18
C GLY A 154 18.67 10.34 -15.88
N GLY A 155 17.43 9.88 -15.78
CA GLY A 155 16.84 9.43 -14.51
C GLY A 155 16.52 7.93 -14.50
N VAL A 156 16.59 7.33 -13.36
CA VAL A 156 16.05 6.03 -12.92
C VAL A 156 16.46 4.79 -13.73
N THR A 157 17.14 3.89 -13.05
CA THR A 157 17.54 2.55 -13.50
C THR A 157 16.39 1.53 -13.51
N PHE A 158 15.13 1.96 -13.37
CA PHE A 158 13.98 1.06 -13.39
C PHE A 158 13.38 1.02 -14.80
N GLU A 159 13.33 -0.18 -15.37
CA GLU A 159 12.63 -0.45 -16.62
C GLU A 159 11.28 -1.09 -16.34
N PRO A 160 10.16 -0.47 -16.79
CA PRO A 160 8.83 -1.06 -16.64
C PRO A 160 8.71 -2.39 -17.40
N ARG A 161 8.05 -3.35 -16.76
CA ARG A 161 7.65 -4.59 -17.45
C ARG A 161 6.37 -4.31 -18.24
N LEU A 162 6.52 -4.08 -19.53
CA LEU A 162 5.43 -3.62 -20.40
C LEU A 162 4.30 -4.66 -20.57
N GLU A 163 4.57 -5.93 -20.26
CA GLU A 163 3.58 -7.03 -20.26
C GLU A 163 2.78 -7.12 -18.96
N ASP A 164 3.16 -6.38 -17.92
CA ASP A 164 2.47 -6.43 -16.62
C ASP A 164 0.98 -6.08 -16.79
N PRO A 165 0.04 -6.86 -16.25
CA PRO A 165 -1.39 -6.53 -16.30
C PRO A 165 -1.72 -5.16 -15.71
N GLN A 166 -0.92 -4.70 -14.75
CA GLN A 166 -1.06 -3.38 -14.09
C GLN A 166 0.11 -2.46 -14.45
N VAL A 167 0.47 -2.42 -15.74
CA VAL A 167 1.60 -1.60 -16.23
C VAL A 167 1.44 -0.13 -15.93
N SER A 168 0.20 0.37 -15.80
CA SER A 168 -0.09 1.77 -15.46
C SER A 168 0.66 2.26 -14.23
N PHE A 169 0.79 1.43 -13.18
CA PHE A 169 1.53 1.82 -11.97
C PHE A 169 3.02 2.00 -12.25
N GLN A 170 3.58 1.14 -13.09
CA GLN A 170 5.00 1.24 -13.45
C GLN A 170 5.28 2.46 -14.34
N LEU A 171 4.35 2.79 -15.26
CA LEU A 171 4.45 3.99 -16.09
C LEU A 171 4.26 5.26 -15.24
N ALA A 172 3.33 5.23 -14.29
CA ALA A 172 3.00 6.37 -13.44
C ALA A 172 4.15 6.86 -12.54
N GLN A 173 5.16 6.02 -12.27
CA GLN A 173 6.32 6.44 -11.48
C GLN A 173 7.15 7.56 -12.15
N PHE A 174 6.98 7.77 -13.45
CA PHE A 174 7.66 8.83 -14.20
C PHE A 174 6.87 10.15 -14.23
N ILE A 175 5.72 10.21 -13.57
CA ILE A 175 4.95 11.44 -13.37
C ILE A 175 5.50 12.15 -12.12
N ASP A 176 6.00 13.37 -12.25
CA ASP A 176 6.56 14.12 -11.11
C ASP A 176 5.48 14.63 -10.15
N ASP A 177 4.27 14.89 -10.65
CA ASP A 177 3.15 15.38 -9.85
C ASP A 177 2.65 14.32 -8.86
N VAL A 178 2.92 14.55 -7.58
CA VAL A 178 2.54 13.65 -6.48
C VAL A 178 1.02 13.48 -6.36
N HIS A 179 0.24 14.50 -6.69
CA HIS A 179 -1.23 14.43 -6.64
C HIS A 179 -1.80 13.56 -7.76
N LYS A 180 -1.22 13.66 -8.96
CA LYS A 180 -1.55 12.76 -10.06
C LYS A 180 -1.21 11.31 -9.72
N ARG A 181 -0.02 11.04 -9.15
CA ARG A 181 0.33 9.70 -8.65
C ARG A 181 -0.66 9.20 -7.60
N GLN A 182 -1.05 10.05 -6.64
CA GLN A 182 -1.99 9.68 -5.59
C GLN A 182 -3.38 9.36 -6.17
N THR A 183 -3.82 10.10 -7.18
CA THR A 183 -5.06 9.82 -7.91
C THR A 183 -4.99 8.45 -8.60
N LEU A 184 -3.90 8.17 -9.31
CA LEU A 184 -3.71 6.87 -9.98
C LEU A 184 -3.67 5.70 -8.99
N LEU A 185 -3.05 5.89 -7.80
CA LEU A 185 -3.03 4.87 -6.75
C LEU A 185 -4.45 4.51 -6.28
N ALA A 186 -5.36 5.47 -6.25
CA ALA A 186 -6.74 5.28 -5.77
C ALA A 186 -7.67 4.65 -6.82
N ILE A 187 -7.41 4.83 -8.10
CA ILE A 187 -8.24 4.30 -9.20
C ILE A 187 -8.20 2.76 -9.19
N ARG A 188 -9.39 2.14 -9.30
CA ARG A 188 -9.58 0.68 -9.24
C ARG A 188 -9.81 0.04 -10.61
N SER A 189 -9.32 0.66 -11.68
CA SER A 189 -9.41 0.17 -13.05
C SER A 189 -8.11 0.45 -13.81
N GLU A 190 -7.51 -0.59 -14.38
CA GLU A 190 -6.31 -0.44 -15.22
C GLU A 190 -6.61 0.40 -16.45
N VAL A 191 -7.77 0.22 -17.06
CA VAL A 191 -8.21 1.00 -18.23
C VAL A 191 -8.26 2.48 -17.87
N GLU A 192 -8.94 2.84 -16.79
CA GLU A 192 -9.05 4.25 -16.37
C GLU A 192 -7.68 4.86 -16.03
N ARG A 193 -6.80 4.10 -15.37
CA ARG A 193 -5.44 4.59 -15.08
C ARG A 193 -4.65 4.86 -16.36
N LEU A 194 -4.75 3.99 -17.36
CA LEU A 194 -4.07 4.19 -18.66
C LEU A 194 -4.64 5.36 -19.44
N GLU A 195 -5.96 5.57 -19.40
CA GLU A 195 -6.60 6.76 -20.00
C GLU A 195 -6.07 8.04 -19.35
N ARG A 196 -6.02 8.09 -18.01
CA ARG A 196 -5.45 9.24 -17.29
C ARG A 196 -3.98 9.49 -17.60
N LEU A 197 -3.19 8.42 -17.75
CA LEU A 197 -1.78 8.53 -18.11
C LEU A 197 -1.56 9.16 -19.48
N VAL A 198 -2.46 8.90 -20.43
CA VAL A 198 -2.40 9.49 -21.78
C VAL A 198 -2.84 10.96 -21.78
N GLU A 199 -3.67 11.37 -20.80
CA GLU A 199 -4.12 12.77 -20.65
C GLU A 199 -3.10 13.66 -19.90
N PHE A 200 -2.21 13.07 -19.09
CA PHE A 200 -1.24 13.79 -18.24
C PHE A 200 -0.03 14.29 -19.00
#